data_fa0946195cca0e05fee0294f954ad2c1
#
_entry.id   fa0946195cca0e05fee0294f954ad2c1
#
_cell.length_a   1.000
_cell.length_b   1.000
_cell.length_c   1.000
_cell.angle_alpha   90.00
_cell.angle_beta   90.00
_cell.angle_gamma   90.00
#
_symmetry.space_group_name_H-M   'P 1'
#
loop_
_entity.id
_entity.type
_entity.pdbx_description
1 polymer ?
#
loop_
_entity_poly.entity_id
_entity_poly.type
_entity_poly.pdbx_seq_one_letter_code
_entity_poly.pdbx_strand_id
1 'polypeptide(L)'
;MTDEYESYEAVVVGCGPGGAAAAATLARNGVETLVLERGVEAGSKNVSGGVLYAEESAPYTIDDLFPEIRERATERPITKNYIHNIAGQKVKTVDITELHHHDTAWADSVLRRTMDGWLEDQVHALTSETGGGLLTEIHVTGLLREDGEIVGVRTEELDPIRADLIVAADGVNSELARDAGLMDWEEPEEWFQGVKAVVDMPADVIAERFGIDDDEGEAHLFSGDLYDGVRGGGFLYTNRNSLSIGNVFHLDSIVAERAEVSELLDALLTHPLLGRWLGEEYRELEYSAKLVPDSKKVAHPEPHQGRMVLVGDAAGQMQAQGPIIKGMNHAVSAGGLAAEAFVEARSRGNPGKVGDRYEAKLRQSGVMDALRPTAYETTRAVTEHEGLTSLAGSVAQSSVGRLALRSMGGVVERLYNSPRLLSMLPDTRLPYVTLPTVLAEELGERVATTNDVEPPALDERIGDLTYDVGEPHITVQDESWEASGAAVTACPVSATDFGGGCYRAETVSENGSETRVVSLDTQPCIECGTCAVVADTEWEHPAGGKGVAFDQG
;
A
#
# COMPACT_ATOMS: atom_id res chain seq x y z
N MET A 1 37.57 23.32 10.45
CA MET A 1 36.67 23.86 9.41
C MET A 1 35.31 23.34 9.79
N THR A 2 34.40 24.21 10.16
CA THR A 2 32.99 23.78 10.30
C THR A 2 32.51 23.55 8.90
N ASP A 3 32.23 22.27 8.55
CA ASP A 3 31.62 21.94 7.29
C ASP A 3 30.26 22.67 7.28
N GLU A 4 30.16 23.66 6.39
CA GLU A 4 28.96 24.50 6.25
C GLU A 4 27.99 23.72 5.34
N TYR A 5 27.27 22.75 5.93
CA TYR A 5 26.25 22.00 5.21
C TYR A 5 25.10 22.92 4.80
N GLU A 6 24.48 22.63 3.66
CA GLU A 6 23.24 23.28 3.28
C GLU A 6 22.17 23.12 4.37
N SER A 7 21.36 24.13 4.57
CA SER A 7 20.35 24.16 5.64
C SER A 7 19.04 24.68 5.14
N TYR A 8 17.97 23.96 5.44
CA TYR A 8 16.59 24.33 5.15
C TYR A 8 15.76 24.38 6.44
N GLU A 9 14.64 25.11 6.42
CA GLU A 9 13.72 25.07 7.55
C GLU A 9 13.05 23.68 7.67
N ALA A 10 12.73 23.04 6.52
CA ALA A 10 12.19 21.70 6.50
C ALA A 10 12.79 20.85 5.36
N VAL A 11 13.05 19.58 5.66
CA VAL A 11 13.35 18.54 4.67
C VAL A 11 12.24 17.48 4.72
N VAL A 12 11.65 17.18 3.57
CA VAL A 12 10.66 16.12 3.40
C VAL A 12 11.28 15.01 2.57
N VAL A 13 11.28 13.79 3.09
CA VAL A 13 11.87 12.62 2.43
C VAL A 13 10.76 11.75 1.87
N GLY A 14 10.71 11.63 0.55
CA GLY A 14 9.65 10.98 -0.23
C GLY A 14 8.54 11.94 -0.67
N CYS A 15 8.16 11.87 -1.96
CA CYS A 15 7.10 12.70 -2.57
C CYS A 15 5.82 11.91 -2.86
N GLY A 16 5.53 10.85 -2.09
CA GLY A 16 4.22 10.22 -2.09
C GLY A 16 3.15 11.11 -1.45
N PRO A 17 1.87 10.67 -1.34
CA PRO A 17 0.75 11.50 -0.87
C PRO A 17 1.00 12.19 0.48
N GLY A 18 1.67 11.49 1.42
CA GLY A 18 1.98 12.07 2.75
C GLY A 18 3.04 13.17 2.69
N GLY A 19 4.12 12.94 1.94
CA GLY A 19 5.19 13.92 1.74
C GLY A 19 4.71 15.11 0.94
N ALA A 20 3.94 14.89 -0.12
CA ALA A 20 3.32 15.95 -0.92
C ALA A 20 2.39 16.84 -0.07
N ALA A 21 1.57 16.24 0.79
CA ALA A 21 0.70 16.96 1.70
C ALA A 21 1.48 17.81 2.72
N ALA A 22 2.55 17.25 3.29
CA ALA A 22 3.44 17.97 4.21
C ALA A 22 4.12 19.14 3.51
N ALA A 23 4.78 18.89 2.37
CA ALA A 23 5.52 19.89 1.61
C ALA A 23 4.63 21.04 1.13
N ALA A 24 3.45 20.73 0.55
CA ALA A 24 2.49 21.73 0.11
C ALA A 24 1.98 22.59 1.28
N THR A 25 1.71 21.97 2.44
CA THR A 25 1.25 22.70 3.63
C THR A 25 2.36 23.58 4.19
N LEU A 26 3.59 23.11 4.27
CA LEU A 26 4.75 23.89 4.69
C LEU A 26 4.99 25.07 3.78
N ALA A 27 5.07 24.87 2.47
CA ALA A 27 5.33 25.91 1.48
C ALA A 27 4.26 27.02 1.51
N ARG A 28 2.97 26.65 1.58
CA ARG A 28 1.86 27.62 1.71
C ARG A 28 1.92 28.46 2.96
N ASN A 29 2.63 27.99 4.00
CA ASN A 29 2.88 28.76 5.22
C ASN A 29 4.25 29.45 5.22
N GLY A 30 4.89 29.59 4.06
CA GLY A 30 6.14 30.31 3.89
C GLY A 30 7.34 29.63 4.56
N VAL A 31 7.34 28.31 4.65
CA VAL A 31 8.46 27.52 5.15
C VAL A 31 9.35 27.13 3.97
N GLU A 32 10.65 27.42 4.06
CA GLU A 32 11.65 26.97 3.09
C GLU A 32 11.80 25.47 3.17
N THR A 33 11.28 24.75 2.17
CA THR A 33 11.12 23.30 2.18
C THR A 33 11.85 22.65 1.01
N LEU A 34 12.77 21.73 1.32
CA LEU A 34 13.40 20.84 0.35
C LEU A 34 12.71 19.48 0.40
N VAL A 35 12.33 18.96 -0.77
CA VAL A 35 11.80 17.60 -0.91
C VAL A 35 12.83 16.74 -1.63
N LEU A 36 13.11 15.55 -1.08
CA LEU A 36 14.05 14.58 -1.64
C LEU A 36 13.27 13.32 -2.02
N GLU A 37 13.23 13.00 -3.31
CA GLU A 37 12.60 11.82 -3.86
C GLU A 37 13.65 10.86 -4.42
N ARG A 38 13.55 9.58 -4.06
CA ARG A 38 14.51 8.55 -4.48
C ARG A 38 14.32 8.12 -5.92
N GLY A 39 13.09 8.09 -6.41
CA GLY A 39 12.76 7.73 -7.79
C GLY A 39 13.22 8.75 -8.82
N VAL A 40 13.25 8.36 -10.09
CA VAL A 40 13.44 9.29 -11.23
C VAL A 40 12.29 10.29 -11.32
N GLU A 41 11.13 9.90 -10.82
CA GLU A 41 9.93 10.71 -10.62
C GLU A 41 9.14 10.13 -9.43
N ALA A 42 8.32 10.95 -8.78
CA ALA A 42 7.46 10.45 -7.72
C ALA A 42 6.48 9.39 -8.25
N GLY A 43 6.31 8.32 -7.48
CA GLY A 43 5.47 7.19 -7.87
C GLY A 43 6.17 6.09 -8.67
N SER A 44 7.35 6.34 -9.28
CA SER A 44 8.09 5.34 -10.05
C SER A 44 8.53 4.13 -9.22
N LYS A 45 8.73 4.30 -7.93
CA LYS A 45 9.12 3.23 -6.98
C LYS A 45 7.93 2.65 -6.20
N ASN A 46 6.69 3.03 -6.50
CA ASN A 46 5.50 2.59 -5.80
C ASN A 46 4.70 1.58 -6.59
N VAL A 47 4.00 0.70 -5.87
CA VAL A 47 2.97 -0.15 -6.46
C VAL A 47 1.85 0.75 -6.96
N SER A 48 1.62 0.70 -8.25
CA SER A 48 0.59 1.47 -8.90
C SER A 48 -0.80 0.92 -8.61
N GLY A 49 -1.80 1.78 -8.71
CA GLY A 49 -3.21 1.44 -8.59
C GLY A 49 -3.67 1.25 -7.15
N GLY A 50 -4.70 1.94 -6.88
CA GLY A 50 -5.40 1.93 -5.61
C GLY A 50 -6.69 2.70 -5.75
N VAL A 51 -7.32 2.94 -4.61
CA VAL A 51 -8.53 3.73 -4.51
C VAL A 51 -8.26 4.91 -3.59
N LEU A 52 -8.41 6.11 -4.11
CA LEU A 52 -8.35 7.36 -3.35
C LEU A 52 -9.74 7.70 -2.84
N TYR A 53 -9.97 7.48 -1.56
CA TYR A 53 -11.28 7.69 -0.95
C TYR A 53 -11.57 9.19 -0.74
N ALA A 54 -12.83 9.58 -0.88
CA ALA A 54 -13.31 10.87 -0.43
C ALA A 54 -13.59 10.79 1.09
N GLU A 55 -12.93 11.64 1.89
CA GLU A 55 -13.07 11.66 3.35
C GLU A 55 -13.35 13.07 3.84
N GLU A 56 -14.63 13.41 4.00
CA GLU A 56 -15.06 14.75 4.43
C GLU A 56 -14.69 15.08 5.89
N SER A 57 -14.47 14.06 6.72
CA SER A 57 -14.18 14.23 8.15
C SER A 57 -12.69 14.25 8.50
N ALA A 58 -11.81 14.05 7.54
CA ALA A 58 -10.37 14.08 7.76
C ALA A 58 -9.88 15.51 8.04
N PRO A 59 -8.89 15.71 8.91
CA PRO A 59 -8.37 17.05 9.22
C PRO A 59 -7.70 17.72 8.02
N TYR A 60 -7.16 16.93 7.09
CA TYR A 60 -6.65 17.32 5.79
C TYR A 60 -7.09 16.30 4.77
N THR A 61 -7.71 16.74 3.71
CA THR A 61 -8.03 15.91 2.55
C THR A 61 -7.10 16.27 1.39
N ILE A 62 -6.94 15.34 0.47
CA ILE A 62 -6.12 15.61 -0.71
C ILE A 62 -6.77 16.69 -1.60
N ASP A 63 -8.11 16.72 -1.62
CA ASP A 63 -8.88 17.71 -2.38
C ASP A 63 -8.72 19.13 -1.82
N ASP A 64 -8.59 19.29 -0.50
CA ASP A 64 -8.29 20.59 0.13
C ASP A 64 -6.89 21.10 -0.25
N LEU A 65 -5.94 20.17 -0.32
CA LEU A 65 -4.55 20.51 -0.64
C LEU A 65 -4.31 20.67 -2.14
N PHE A 66 -5.00 19.87 -2.95
CA PHE A 66 -4.82 19.80 -4.39
C PHE A 66 -6.18 19.74 -5.11
N PRO A 67 -6.92 20.86 -5.23
CA PRO A 67 -8.31 20.86 -5.69
C PRO A 67 -8.53 20.29 -7.11
N GLU A 68 -7.50 20.28 -7.95
CA GLU A 68 -7.60 19.78 -9.33
C GLU A 68 -7.27 18.28 -9.44
N ILE A 69 -6.93 17.59 -8.35
CA ILE A 69 -6.41 16.22 -8.39
C ILE A 69 -7.39 15.24 -9.03
N ARG A 70 -8.69 15.37 -8.73
CA ARG A 70 -9.72 14.48 -9.28
C ARG A 70 -9.87 14.60 -10.79
N GLU A 71 -9.66 15.79 -11.33
CA GLU A 71 -9.72 16.04 -12.78
C GLU A 71 -8.43 15.62 -13.48
N ARG A 72 -7.27 15.85 -12.84
CA ARG A 72 -5.95 15.81 -13.46
C ARG A 72 -5.20 14.50 -13.27
N ALA A 73 -5.41 13.85 -12.13
CA ALA A 73 -4.50 12.80 -11.64
C ALA A 73 -5.20 11.52 -11.12
N THR A 74 -6.53 11.45 -11.22
CA THR A 74 -7.28 10.21 -10.96
C THR A 74 -7.75 9.56 -12.25
N GLU A 75 -8.13 8.30 -12.15
CA GLU A 75 -8.59 7.49 -13.27
C GLU A 75 -10.11 7.57 -13.44
N ARG A 76 -10.88 6.74 -12.76
CA ARG A 76 -12.35 6.74 -12.81
C ARG A 76 -12.96 6.96 -11.43
N PRO A 77 -14.07 7.69 -11.33
CA PRO A 77 -14.85 7.69 -10.10
C PRO A 77 -15.43 6.29 -9.84
N ILE A 78 -15.28 5.77 -8.63
CA ILE A 78 -15.86 4.49 -8.24
C ILE A 78 -17.32 4.73 -7.85
N THR A 79 -18.23 4.32 -8.71
CA THR A 79 -19.69 4.49 -8.54
C THR A 79 -20.38 3.19 -8.15
N LYS A 80 -19.74 2.04 -8.42
CA LYS A 80 -20.29 0.71 -8.12
C LYS A 80 -19.27 -0.14 -7.38
N ASN A 81 -19.74 -0.92 -6.40
CA ASN A 81 -18.90 -1.75 -5.55
C ASN A 81 -19.46 -3.15 -5.36
N TYR A 82 -18.62 -4.15 -5.54
CA TYR A 82 -18.99 -5.54 -5.45
C TYR A 82 -18.04 -6.33 -4.56
N ILE A 83 -18.58 -7.27 -3.78
CA ILE A 83 -17.81 -8.31 -3.11
C ILE A 83 -18.13 -9.65 -3.74
N HIS A 84 -17.11 -10.38 -4.14
CA HIS A 84 -17.19 -11.71 -4.70
C HIS A 84 -16.62 -12.71 -3.70
N ASN A 85 -17.46 -13.60 -3.20
CA ASN A 85 -17.05 -14.73 -2.37
C ASN A 85 -16.91 -15.95 -3.26
N ILE A 86 -15.71 -16.52 -3.33
CA ILE A 86 -15.33 -17.61 -4.24
C ILE A 86 -15.23 -18.92 -3.45
N ALA A 87 -15.77 -19.99 -4.01
CA ALA A 87 -15.60 -21.35 -3.54
C ALA A 87 -15.44 -22.27 -4.77
N GLY A 88 -14.20 -22.49 -5.18
CA GLY A 88 -13.87 -23.15 -6.44
C GLY A 88 -14.55 -22.42 -7.62
N GLN A 89 -15.42 -23.11 -8.37
CA GLN A 89 -16.14 -22.51 -9.49
C GLN A 89 -17.44 -21.79 -9.10
N LYS A 90 -17.80 -21.77 -7.85
CA LYS A 90 -18.98 -21.05 -7.37
C LYS A 90 -18.60 -19.69 -6.85
N VAL A 91 -19.34 -18.68 -7.28
CA VAL A 91 -19.14 -17.31 -6.86
C VAL A 91 -20.46 -16.73 -6.37
N LYS A 92 -20.43 -16.13 -5.18
CA LYS A 92 -21.51 -15.29 -4.70
C LYS A 92 -21.11 -13.83 -4.79
N THR A 93 -21.77 -13.08 -5.64
CA THR A 93 -21.60 -11.64 -5.77
C THR A 93 -22.59 -10.90 -4.89
N VAL A 94 -22.11 -9.92 -4.13
CA VAL A 94 -22.91 -9.01 -3.32
C VAL A 94 -22.61 -7.58 -3.80
N ASP A 95 -23.65 -6.90 -4.27
CA ASP A 95 -23.58 -5.47 -4.56
C ASP A 95 -23.63 -4.69 -3.24
N ILE A 96 -22.57 -3.95 -2.95
CA ILE A 96 -22.44 -3.11 -1.75
C ILE A 96 -22.48 -1.62 -2.07
N THR A 97 -22.79 -1.24 -3.30
CA THR A 97 -22.82 0.15 -3.77
C THR A 97 -23.68 1.03 -2.86
N GLU A 98 -24.85 0.54 -2.48
CA GLU A 98 -25.76 1.31 -1.61
C GLU A 98 -25.31 1.44 -0.14
N LEU A 99 -24.25 0.74 0.28
CA LEU A 99 -23.65 0.96 1.60
C LEU A 99 -22.82 2.25 1.64
N HIS A 100 -22.45 2.77 0.49
CA HIS A 100 -21.69 4.00 0.29
C HIS A 100 -22.63 5.09 -0.28
N HIS A 101 -23.58 5.57 0.55
CA HIS A 101 -24.56 6.59 0.15
C HIS A 101 -23.91 7.98 0.06
N HIS A 102 -23.34 8.29 -1.09
CA HIS A 102 -22.93 9.65 -1.45
C HIS A 102 -23.64 10.08 -2.72
N ASP A 103 -24.11 11.32 -2.76
CA ASP A 103 -24.62 11.97 -3.98
C ASP A 103 -23.49 12.15 -5.04
N THR A 104 -22.24 11.87 -4.67
CA THR A 104 -21.05 11.91 -5.49
C THR A 104 -20.25 10.61 -5.35
N ALA A 105 -19.32 10.35 -6.27
CA ALA A 105 -18.39 9.23 -6.16
C ALA A 105 -17.66 9.28 -4.81
N TRP A 106 -17.66 8.17 -4.07
CA TRP A 106 -17.03 8.06 -2.75
C TRP A 106 -15.53 7.83 -2.82
N ALA A 107 -15.01 7.52 -4.01
CA ALA A 107 -13.61 7.27 -4.27
C ALA A 107 -13.32 7.38 -5.77
N ASP A 108 -12.05 7.50 -6.11
CA ASP A 108 -11.55 7.36 -7.48
C ASP A 108 -10.49 6.29 -7.54
N SER A 109 -10.46 5.53 -8.62
CA SER A 109 -9.30 4.69 -8.93
C SER A 109 -8.12 5.58 -9.33
N VAL A 110 -6.91 5.15 -8.98
CA VAL A 110 -5.67 5.88 -9.25
C VAL A 110 -4.57 4.94 -9.72
N LEU A 111 -3.73 5.44 -10.61
CA LEU A 111 -2.41 4.89 -10.90
C LEU A 111 -1.38 5.77 -10.20
N ARG A 112 -0.62 5.19 -9.26
CA ARG A 112 0.29 5.95 -8.39
C ARG A 112 1.34 6.73 -9.18
N ARG A 113 1.87 6.16 -10.24
CA ARG A 113 2.83 6.86 -11.09
C ARG A 113 2.23 8.14 -11.68
N THR A 114 1.00 8.09 -12.21
CA THR A 114 0.31 9.27 -12.75
C THR A 114 -0.04 10.29 -11.66
N MET A 115 -0.59 9.79 -10.55
CA MET A 115 -1.02 10.66 -9.45
C MET A 115 0.16 11.30 -8.73
N ASP A 116 1.16 10.51 -8.35
CA ASP A 116 2.31 11.00 -7.59
C ASP A 116 3.18 11.92 -8.46
N GLY A 117 3.36 11.62 -9.76
CA GLY A 117 4.06 12.52 -10.69
C GLY A 117 3.36 13.88 -10.85
N TRP A 118 2.03 13.89 -10.91
CA TRP A 118 1.29 15.15 -10.90
C TRP A 118 1.45 15.90 -9.57
N LEU A 119 1.43 15.19 -8.42
CA LEU A 119 1.69 15.79 -7.11
C LEU A 119 3.11 16.37 -7.02
N GLU A 120 4.11 15.71 -7.61
CA GLU A 120 5.48 16.20 -7.71
C GLU A 120 5.54 17.57 -8.38
N ASP A 121 4.89 17.72 -9.55
CA ASP A 121 4.81 19.01 -10.26
C ASP A 121 4.21 20.12 -9.38
N GLN A 122 3.12 19.83 -8.66
CA GLN A 122 2.48 20.78 -7.76
C GLN A 122 3.39 21.18 -6.59
N VAL A 123 4.02 20.17 -5.97
CA VAL A 123 4.94 20.37 -4.84
C VAL A 123 6.17 21.17 -5.27
N HIS A 124 6.76 20.82 -6.42
CA HIS A 124 7.92 21.54 -6.97
C HIS A 124 7.62 23.03 -7.20
N ALA A 125 6.45 23.32 -7.78
CA ALA A 125 6.02 24.69 -7.97
C ALA A 125 5.89 25.45 -6.64
N LEU A 126 5.21 24.88 -5.65
CA LEU A 126 4.98 25.51 -4.35
C LEU A 126 6.27 25.71 -3.54
N THR A 127 7.14 24.71 -3.50
CA THR A 127 8.38 24.78 -2.71
C THR A 127 9.40 25.75 -3.32
N SER A 128 9.45 25.86 -4.65
CA SER A 128 10.31 26.82 -5.35
C SER A 128 9.94 28.29 -5.03
N GLU A 129 8.68 28.59 -4.75
CA GLU A 129 8.23 29.94 -4.36
C GLU A 129 8.77 30.38 -2.99
N THR A 130 9.14 29.43 -2.12
CA THR A 130 9.63 29.69 -0.76
C THR A 130 11.15 29.61 -0.62
N GLY A 131 11.87 29.40 -1.72
CA GLY A 131 13.35 29.26 -1.73
C GLY A 131 13.83 27.81 -1.57
N GLY A 132 12.94 26.88 -1.39
CA GLY A 132 13.22 25.44 -1.36
C GLY A 132 13.22 24.81 -2.76
N GLY A 133 12.76 23.57 -2.86
CA GLY A 133 12.68 22.84 -4.13
C GLY A 133 12.32 21.37 -3.95
N LEU A 134 12.37 20.64 -5.06
CA LEU A 134 12.24 19.18 -5.08
C LEU A 134 13.38 18.63 -5.95
N LEU A 135 14.06 17.61 -5.44
CA LEU A 135 15.11 16.88 -6.14
C LEU A 135 14.69 15.41 -6.23
N THR A 136 14.75 14.85 -7.42
CA THR A 136 14.60 13.42 -7.71
C THR A 136 15.94 12.72 -7.77
N GLU A 137 15.95 11.37 -7.76
CA GLU A 137 17.15 10.54 -7.80
C GLU A 137 18.09 10.80 -6.61
N ILE A 138 17.54 11.19 -5.45
CA ILE A 138 18.28 11.42 -4.21
C ILE A 138 17.89 10.38 -3.18
N HIS A 139 18.83 9.52 -2.83
CA HIS A 139 18.66 8.51 -1.80
C HIS A 139 19.09 9.05 -0.42
N VAL A 140 18.12 9.17 0.48
CA VAL A 140 18.39 9.53 1.88
C VAL A 140 18.72 8.27 2.66
N THR A 141 19.98 8.11 3.04
CA THR A 141 20.53 6.90 3.67
C THR A 141 20.47 6.89 5.20
N GLY A 142 20.04 7.99 5.83
CA GLY A 142 19.94 8.04 7.29
C GLY A 142 19.90 9.45 7.87
N LEU A 143 19.91 9.50 9.18
CA LEU A 143 19.82 10.74 9.95
C LEU A 143 21.19 11.34 10.21
N LEU A 144 21.34 12.66 10.02
CA LEU A 144 22.50 13.42 10.47
C LEU A 144 22.31 13.73 11.97
N ARG A 145 23.29 13.30 12.77
CA ARG A 145 23.27 13.50 14.23
C ARG A 145 24.47 14.31 14.67
N GLU A 146 24.25 15.25 15.61
CA GLU A 146 25.31 16.00 16.32
C GLU A 146 25.03 15.95 17.81
N ASP A 147 26.04 15.61 18.59
CA ASP A 147 25.91 15.44 20.06
C ASP A 147 24.74 14.53 20.48
N GLY A 148 24.34 13.58 19.62
CA GLY A 148 23.21 12.66 19.82
C GLY A 148 21.86 13.21 19.36
N GLU A 149 21.76 14.48 19.00
CA GLU A 149 20.54 15.10 18.48
C GLU A 149 20.45 14.97 16.98
N ILE A 150 19.25 14.70 16.46
CA ILE A 150 18.97 14.71 15.02
C ILE A 150 19.00 16.16 14.54
N VAL A 151 19.82 16.46 13.53
CA VAL A 151 19.99 17.83 12.99
C VAL A 151 19.77 17.91 11.48
N GLY A 152 19.53 16.79 10.80
CA GLY A 152 19.39 16.74 9.36
C GLY A 152 19.33 15.31 8.83
N VAL A 153 19.60 15.17 7.55
CA VAL A 153 19.65 13.89 6.82
C VAL A 153 20.98 13.71 6.10
N ARG A 154 21.35 12.46 5.85
CA ARG A 154 22.46 12.06 4.99
C ARG A 154 21.91 11.50 3.69
N THR A 155 22.57 11.77 2.60
CA THR A 155 22.24 11.26 1.28
C THR A 155 23.44 10.55 0.68
N GLU A 156 23.21 9.78 -0.36
CA GLU A 156 24.29 9.16 -1.13
C GLU A 156 24.88 10.14 -2.14
N GLU A 157 24.04 10.96 -2.79
CA GLU A 157 24.42 11.80 -3.93
C GLU A 157 24.84 13.20 -3.53
N LEU A 158 24.48 13.67 -2.33
CA LEU A 158 24.74 15.03 -1.86
C LEU A 158 25.47 15.02 -0.51
N ASP A 159 26.10 16.17 -0.19
CA ASP A 159 26.56 16.41 1.18
C ASP A 159 25.38 16.40 2.18
N PRO A 160 25.64 16.06 3.46
CA PRO A 160 24.58 16.06 4.47
C PRO A 160 23.83 17.41 4.53
N ILE A 161 22.51 17.32 4.71
CA ILE A 161 21.61 18.48 4.71
C ILE A 161 21.04 18.69 6.11
N ARG A 162 21.13 19.92 6.64
CA ARG A 162 20.55 20.30 7.92
C ARG A 162 19.09 20.73 7.77
N ALA A 163 18.27 20.46 8.80
CA ALA A 163 16.89 20.90 8.84
C ALA A 163 16.40 21.15 10.27
N ASP A 164 15.47 22.10 10.43
CA ASP A 164 14.74 22.30 11.69
C ASP A 164 13.58 21.32 11.84
N LEU A 165 13.02 20.83 10.71
CA LEU A 165 12.06 19.74 10.62
C LEU A 165 12.53 18.71 9.60
N ILE A 166 12.41 17.42 9.95
CA ILE A 166 12.55 16.30 9.03
C ILE A 166 11.22 15.56 9.00
N VAL A 167 10.58 15.47 7.81
CA VAL A 167 9.39 14.65 7.60
C VAL A 167 9.83 13.39 6.87
N ALA A 168 9.89 12.27 7.58
CA ALA A 168 10.13 10.96 7.00
C ALA A 168 8.81 10.42 6.43
N ALA A 169 8.64 10.57 5.12
CA ALA A 169 7.51 10.08 4.32
C ALA A 169 8.00 9.10 3.24
N ASP A 170 9.06 8.36 3.56
CA ASP A 170 9.83 7.46 2.71
C ASP A 170 9.19 6.06 2.56
N GLY A 171 7.94 5.94 3.00
CA GLY A 171 7.09 4.79 2.75
C GLY A 171 7.40 3.57 3.62
N VAL A 172 6.90 2.40 3.19
CA VAL A 172 6.93 1.16 4.00
C VAL A 172 8.36 0.67 4.26
N ASN A 173 9.29 0.93 3.36
CA ASN A 173 10.69 0.54 3.50
C ASN A 173 11.54 1.61 4.20
N SER A 174 10.94 2.42 5.06
CA SER A 174 11.57 3.59 5.69
C SER A 174 12.91 3.31 6.35
N GLU A 175 13.98 3.83 5.78
CA GLU A 175 15.31 3.79 6.38
C GLU A 175 15.41 4.76 7.57
N LEU A 176 14.72 5.89 7.50
CA LEU A 176 14.72 6.87 8.57
C LEU A 176 14.01 6.38 9.82
N ALA A 177 12.89 5.65 9.66
CA ALA A 177 12.18 5.05 10.80
C ALA A 177 13.05 3.97 11.47
N ARG A 178 13.79 3.18 10.69
CA ARG A 178 14.74 2.16 11.20
C ARG A 178 15.95 2.79 11.87
N ASP A 179 16.61 3.78 11.25
CA ASP A 179 17.76 4.50 11.85
C ASP A 179 17.36 5.17 13.18
N ALA A 180 16.10 5.60 13.30
CA ALA A 180 15.56 6.15 14.54
C ALA A 180 15.19 5.08 15.58
N GLY A 181 15.16 3.78 15.22
CA GLY A 181 14.68 2.71 16.09
C GLY A 181 13.17 2.77 16.36
N LEU A 182 12.42 3.37 15.43
CA LEU A 182 10.95 3.50 15.51
C LEU A 182 10.20 2.44 14.69
N MET A 183 10.89 1.68 13.87
CA MET A 183 10.34 0.58 13.07
C MET A 183 11.35 -0.56 12.95
N ASP A 184 10.87 -1.79 13.13
CA ASP A 184 11.59 -3.04 12.87
C ASP A 184 10.84 -3.85 11.82
N TRP A 185 11.53 -4.77 11.12
CA TRP A 185 10.95 -5.66 10.11
C TRP A 185 11.02 -7.14 10.53
N GLU A 186 11.01 -7.42 11.80
CA GLU A 186 11.38 -8.75 12.30
C GLU A 186 10.28 -9.80 12.16
N GLU A 187 9.00 -9.42 12.16
CA GLU A 187 7.90 -10.37 12.34
C GLU A 187 6.96 -10.41 11.13
N PRO A 188 6.93 -11.51 10.34
CA PRO A 188 6.04 -11.62 9.17
C PRO A 188 4.56 -11.38 9.47
N GLU A 189 4.12 -11.66 10.72
CA GLU A 189 2.75 -11.41 11.17
C GLU A 189 2.35 -9.94 11.18
N GLU A 190 3.31 -9.03 11.10
CA GLU A 190 3.11 -7.58 11.13
C GLU A 190 2.88 -6.97 9.74
N TRP A 191 2.96 -7.80 8.68
CA TRP A 191 2.97 -7.34 7.32
C TRP A 191 1.95 -8.04 6.44
N PHE A 192 1.49 -7.31 5.44
CA PHE A 192 0.84 -7.88 4.26
C PHE A 192 1.79 -7.76 3.06
N GLN A 193 1.63 -8.68 2.11
CA GLN A 193 2.25 -8.61 0.79
C GLN A 193 1.18 -8.25 -0.23
N GLY A 194 1.33 -7.09 -0.86
CA GLY A 194 0.57 -6.71 -2.05
C GLY A 194 1.30 -7.16 -3.31
N VAL A 195 0.55 -7.71 -4.27
CA VAL A 195 1.02 -8.00 -5.63
C VAL A 195 -0.06 -7.62 -6.62
N LYS A 196 0.33 -7.06 -7.77
CA LYS A 196 -0.64 -6.46 -8.70
C LYS A 196 -0.14 -6.44 -10.14
N ALA A 197 -1.09 -6.56 -11.07
CA ALA A 197 -0.93 -6.23 -12.48
C ALA A 197 -1.82 -5.04 -12.86
N VAL A 198 -1.33 -4.20 -13.79
CA VAL A 198 -2.16 -3.26 -14.54
C VAL A 198 -2.32 -3.82 -15.95
N VAL A 199 -3.56 -4.05 -16.34
CA VAL A 199 -3.90 -4.67 -17.63
C VAL A 199 -4.42 -3.61 -18.58
N ASP A 200 -3.83 -3.54 -19.77
CA ASP A 200 -4.26 -2.65 -20.86
C ASP A 200 -5.67 -2.98 -21.30
N MET A 201 -6.55 -1.99 -21.32
CA MET A 201 -7.92 -2.17 -21.79
C MET A 201 -8.50 -0.82 -22.25
N PRO A 202 -8.79 -0.62 -23.52
CA PRO A 202 -9.38 0.60 -24.04
C PRO A 202 -10.70 0.97 -23.36
N ALA A 203 -10.98 2.26 -23.23
CA ALA A 203 -12.16 2.77 -22.50
C ALA A 203 -13.50 2.23 -23.03
N ASP A 204 -13.62 2.07 -24.37
CA ASP A 204 -14.81 1.51 -25.00
C ASP A 204 -15.00 0.02 -24.69
N VAL A 205 -13.91 -0.73 -24.55
CA VAL A 205 -13.95 -2.14 -24.13
C VAL A 205 -14.33 -2.25 -22.64
N ILE A 206 -13.82 -1.35 -21.79
CA ILE A 206 -14.23 -1.27 -20.37
C ILE A 206 -15.75 -0.97 -20.31
N ALA A 207 -16.22 0.04 -21.03
CA ALA A 207 -17.62 0.41 -21.06
C ALA A 207 -18.52 -0.78 -21.50
N GLU A 208 -18.13 -1.53 -22.51
CA GLU A 208 -18.86 -2.69 -23.00
C GLU A 208 -18.86 -3.84 -21.98
N ARG A 209 -17.67 -4.21 -21.45
CA ARG A 209 -17.52 -5.41 -20.59
C ARG A 209 -18.09 -5.23 -19.18
N PHE A 210 -18.03 -4.01 -18.64
CA PHE A 210 -18.55 -3.69 -17.30
C PHE A 210 -19.96 -3.08 -17.35
N GLY A 211 -20.41 -2.59 -18.52
CA GLY A 211 -21.70 -1.93 -18.66
C GLY A 211 -21.73 -0.59 -17.90
N ILE A 212 -20.67 0.19 -18.03
CA ILE A 212 -20.48 1.49 -17.38
C ILE A 212 -20.22 2.58 -18.41
N ASP A 213 -20.60 3.81 -18.08
CA ASP A 213 -20.29 5.00 -18.86
C ASP A 213 -18.89 5.57 -18.50
N ASP A 214 -18.42 6.60 -19.24
CA ASP A 214 -17.08 7.17 -19.04
C ASP A 214 -16.91 7.86 -17.67
N ASP A 215 -17.99 8.29 -17.04
CA ASP A 215 -18.05 8.92 -15.73
C ASP A 215 -18.40 7.93 -14.61
N GLU A 216 -18.43 6.64 -14.91
CA GLU A 216 -18.63 5.56 -13.96
C GLU A 216 -17.39 4.67 -13.84
N GLY A 217 -17.23 4.04 -12.67
CA GLY A 217 -16.20 3.04 -12.41
C GLY A 217 -16.66 2.00 -11.41
N GLU A 218 -16.05 0.83 -11.48
CA GLU A 218 -16.35 -0.29 -10.61
C GLU A 218 -15.16 -0.72 -9.78
N ALA A 219 -15.43 -1.10 -8.53
CA ALA A 219 -14.48 -1.78 -7.65
C ALA A 219 -15.05 -3.16 -7.30
N HIS A 220 -14.25 -4.19 -7.55
CA HIS A 220 -14.56 -5.57 -7.22
C HIS A 220 -13.56 -6.08 -6.21
N LEU A 221 -14.04 -6.67 -5.12
CA LEU A 221 -13.24 -7.28 -4.06
C LEU A 221 -13.48 -8.77 -4.05
N PHE A 222 -12.42 -9.56 -3.97
CA PHE A 222 -12.46 -11.02 -4.03
C PHE A 222 -12.02 -11.61 -2.70
N SER A 223 -12.76 -12.61 -2.23
CA SER A 223 -12.46 -13.36 -1.02
C SER A 223 -12.92 -14.80 -1.15
N GLY A 224 -12.48 -15.68 -0.27
CA GLY A 224 -12.90 -17.07 -0.25
C GLY A 224 -11.76 -18.04 -0.53
N ASP A 225 -12.10 -19.22 -1.03
CA ASP A 225 -11.18 -20.33 -1.26
C ASP A 225 -10.60 -20.27 -2.68
N LEU A 226 -9.75 -19.29 -2.93
CA LEU A 226 -9.05 -19.11 -4.21
C LEU A 226 -7.54 -19.37 -4.10
N TYR A 227 -7.00 -19.34 -2.88
CA TYR A 227 -5.56 -19.23 -2.64
C TYR A 227 -4.99 -20.37 -1.78
N ASP A 228 -5.56 -21.58 -1.86
CA ASP A 228 -5.06 -22.80 -1.22
C ASP A 228 -4.66 -22.64 0.26
N GLY A 229 -5.50 -21.94 1.03
CA GLY A 229 -5.28 -21.72 2.46
C GLY A 229 -4.53 -20.43 2.81
N VAL A 230 -3.93 -19.73 1.84
CA VAL A 230 -3.29 -18.44 2.09
C VAL A 230 -4.35 -17.38 2.44
N ARG A 231 -4.15 -16.72 3.56
CA ARG A 231 -5.06 -15.68 4.06
C ARG A 231 -4.86 -14.37 3.30
N GLY A 232 -5.92 -13.86 2.71
CA GLY A 232 -5.89 -12.61 1.97
C GLY A 232 -7.12 -12.43 1.10
N GLY A 233 -6.99 -11.59 0.09
CA GLY A 233 -8.04 -11.32 -0.88
C GLY A 233 -7.52 -10.61 -2.10
N GLY A 234 -8.38 -10.53 -3.12
CA GLY A 234 -8.06 -9.85 -4.36
C GLY A 234 -8.92 -8.61 -4.59
N PHE A 235 -8.54 -7.84 -5.58
CA PHE A 235 -9.28 -6.68 -6.05
C PHE A 235 -9.17 -6.51 -7.56
N LEU A 236 -10.15 -5.83 -8.15
CA LEU A 236 -10.12 -5.29 -9.50
C LEU A 236 -10.75 -3.90 -9.46
N TYR A 237 -10.07 -2.93 -10.04
CA TYR A 237 -10.57 -1.57 -10.24
C TYR A 237 -10.51 -1.20 -11.72
N THR A 238 -11.58 -0.59 -12.22
CA THR A 238 -11.57 -0.01 -13.57
C THR A 238 -10.86 1.34 -13.56
N ASN A 239 -9.92 1.53 -14.48
CA ASN A 239 -9.25 2.79 -14.76
C ASN A 239 -9.77 3.37 -16.08
N ARG A 240 -9.23 4.50 -16.55
CA ARG A 240 -9.65 5.12 -17.82
C ARG A 240 -9.42 4.20 -19.02
N ASN A 241 -8.21 3.64 -19.12
CA ASN A 241 -7.78 2.77 -20.22
C ASN A 241 -7.06 1.52 -19.73
N SER A 242 -7.33 1.07 -18.52
CA SER A 242 -6.72 -0.13 -17.97
C SER A 242 -7.56 -0.71 -16.83
N LEU A 243 -7.18 -1.90 -16.36
CA LEU A 243 -7.68 -2.49 -15.12
C LEU A 243 -6.53 -2.64 -14.14
N SER A 244 -6.74 -2.27 -12.89
CA SER A 244 -5.84 -2.62 -11.78
C SER A 244 -6.35 -3.89 -11.13
N ILE A 245 -5.57 -4.97 -11.15
CA ILE A 245 -5.95 -6.27 -10.60
C ILE A 245 -4.85 -6.73 -9.66
N GLY A 246 -5.19 -7.18 -8.46
CA GLY A 246 -4.16 -7.63 -7.54
C GLY A 246 -4.69 -8.33 -6.31
N ASN A 247 -3.76 -8.72 -5.48
CA ASN A 247 -4.00 -9.41 -4.22
C ASN A 247 -3.28 -8.71 -3.07
N VAL A 248 -3.82 -8.90 -1.87
CA VAL A 248 -3.13 -8.54 -0.62
C VAL A 248 -3.25 -9.74 0.32
N PHE A 249 -2.11 -10.27 0.76
CA PHE A 249 -2.02 -11.46 1.59
C PHE A 249 -1.32 -11.16 2.91
N HIS A 250 -1.68 -11.87 3.97
CA HIS A 250 -0.90 -11.91 5.20
C HIS A 250 0.44 -12.60 4.93
N LEU A 251 1.54 -11.93 5.22
CA LEU A 251 2.88 -12.44 4.89
C LEU A 251 3.22 -13.72 5.67
N ASP A 252 2.81 -13.80 6.94
CA ASP A 252 2.96 -15.02 7.75
C ASP A 252 2.25 -16.23 7.14
N SER A 253 1.10 -16.00 6.48
CA SER A 253 0.36 -17.07 5.80
C SER A 253 1.07 -17.53 4.52
N ILE A 254 1.64 -16.61 3.73
CA ILE A 254 2.48 -16.96 2.57
C ILE A 254 3.65 -17.84 3.01
N VAL A 255 4.34 -17.44 4.07
CA VAL A 255 5.49 -18.20 4.61
C VAL A 255 5.07 -19.58 5.13
N ALA A 256 3.96 -19.66 5.88
CA ALA A 256 3.47 -20.91 6.45
C ALA A 256 3.05 -21.92 5.39
N GLU A 257 2.33 -21.49 4.37
CA GLU A 257 1.85 -22.33 3.26
C GLU A 257 2.92 -22.52 2.17
N ARG A 258 4.03 -21.78 2.22
CA ARG A 258 5.09 -21.77 1.20
C ARG A 258 4.56 -21.45 -0.19
N ALA A 259 3.64 -20.52 -0.25
CA ALA A 259 2.97 -20.12 -1.47
C ALA A 259 3.86 -19.20 -2.33
N GLU A 260 3.84 -19.39 -3.64
CA GLU A 260 4.51 -18.51 -4.59
C GLU A 260 3.58 -17.32 -4.90
N VAL A 261 4.06 -16.11 -4.61
CA VAL A 261 3.24 -14.89 -4.70
C VAL A 261 2.77 -14.61 -6.13
N SER A 262 3.60 -14.90 -7.14
CA SER A 262 3.22 -14.78 -8.56
C SER A 262 2.07 -15.72 -8.92
N GLU A 263 2.12 -16.98 -8.47
CA GLU A 263 1.06 -17.97 -8.71
C GLU A 263 -0.26 -17.58 -8.03
N LEU A 264 -0.20 -16.92 -6.86
CA LEU A 264 -1.39 -16.40 -6.20
C LEU A 264 -2.09 -15.31 -7.02
N LEU A 265 -1.32 -14.46 -7.73
CA LEU A 265 -1.91 -13.50 -8.67
C LEU A 265 -2.47 -14.20 -9.89
N ASP A 266 -1.77 -15.18 -10.44
CA ASP A 266 -2.23 -15.96 -11.59
C ASP A 266 -3.52 -16.72 -11.28
N ALA A 267 -3.66 -17.27 -10.08
CA ALA A 267 -4.91 -17.90 -9.65
C ALA A 267 -6.11 -16.95 -9.73
N LEU A 268 -5.93 -15.66 -9.44
CA LEU A 268 -6.97 -14.65 -9.64
C LEU A 268 -7.19 -14.35 -11.12
N LEU A 269 -6.14 -14.06 -11.88
CA LEU A 269 -6.20 -13.66 -13.29
C LEU A 269 -6.84 -14.76 -14.16
N THR A 270 -6.53 -16.02 -13.89
CA THR A 270 -7.07 -17.19 -14.62
C THR A 270 -8.44 -17.65 -14.13
N HIS A 271 -8.96 -17.10 -13.02
CA HIS A 271 -10.26 -17.50 -12.51
C HIS A 271 -11.37 -17.16 -13.51
N PRO A 272 -12.35 -18.09 -13.80
CA PRO A 272 -13.41 -17.87 -14.79
C PRO A 272 -14.26 -16.62 -14.56
N LEU A 273 -14.32 -16.12 -13.34
CA LEU A 273 -15.00 -14.85 -13.04
C LEU A 273 -14.33 -13.67 -13.73
N LEU A 274 -12.99 -13.61 -13.74
CA LEU A 274 -12.22 -12.52 -14.34
C LEU A 274 -12.16 -12.64 -15.87
N GLY A 275 -12.17 -13.83 -16.41
CA GLY A 275 -12.08 -14.03 -17.85
C GLY A 275 -13.21 -13.40 -18.66
N ARG A 276 -14.38 -13.21 -18.07
CA ARG A 276 -15.43 -12.43 -18.72
C ARG A 276 -15.10 -10.95 -18.92
N TRP A 277 -14.20 -10.41 -18.10
CA TRP A 277 -13.71 -9.03 -18.23
C TRP A 277 -12.39 -8.96 -18.99
N LEU A 278 -11.45 -9.90 -18.75
CA LEU A 278 -10.14 -9.90 -19.39
C LEU A 278 -10.19 -10.35 -20.86
N GLY A 279 -11.08 -11.31 -21.19
CA GLY A 279 -11.10 -11.96 -22.50
C GLY A 279 -10.04 -13.06 -22.61
N GLU A 280 -9.73 -13.51 -23.83
CA GLU A 280 -8.79 -14.61 -24.06
C GLU A 280 -7.33 -14.14 -24.06
N GLU A 281 -7.08 -12.90 -24.49
CA GLU A 281 -5.76 -12.28 -24.54
C GLU A 281 -5.80 -10.89 -23.90
N TYR A 282 -4.77 -10.55 -23.13
CA TYR A 282 -4.56 -9.22 -22.57
C TYR A 282 -3.06 -8.89 -22.49
N ARG A 283 -2.72 -7.62 -22.38
CA ARG A 283 -1.36 -7.13 -22.17
C ARG A 283 -1.24 -6.56 -20.78
N GLU A 284 -0.23 -6.95 -20.03
CA GLU A 284 0.12 -6.30 -18.78
C GLU A 284 1.03 -5.09 -19.05
N LEU A 285 0.66 -3.96 -18.47
CA LEU A 285 1.41 -2.70 -18.53
C LEU A 285 2.37 -2.58 -17.36
N GLU A 286 2.03 -3.23 -16.23
CA GLU A 286 2.80 -3.19 -15.00
C GLU A 286 2.56 -4.46 -14.20
N TYR A 287 3.62 -5.03 -13.69
CA TYR A 287 3.62 -6.01 -12.60
C TYR A 287 4.40 -5.44 -11.43
N SER A 288 3.78 -5.35 -10.27
CA SER A 288 4.40 -4.74 -9.10
C SER A 288 4.00 -5.40 -7.79
N ALA A 289 4.84 -5.28 -6.79
CA ALA A 289 4.57 -5.76 -5.45
C ALA A 289 5.17 -4.84 -4.39
N LYS A 290 4.57 -4.82 -3.20
CA LYS A 290 5.08 -4.04 -2.06
C LYS A 290 4.59 -4.64 -0.75
N LEU A 291 5.40 -4.54 0.29
CA LEU A 291 4.94 -4.71 1.65
C LEU A 291 3.89 -3.65 2.01
N VAL A 292 2.95 -4.03 2.85
CA VAL A 292 1.93 -3.16 3.42
C VAL A 292 1.93 -3.37 4.93
N PRO A 293 2.09 -2.32 5.76
CA PRO A 293 2.17 -2.49 7.20
C PRO A 293 0.80 -2.85 7.79
N ASP A 294 0.73 -3.81 8.72
CA ASP A 294 -0.46 -3.98 9.57
C ASP A 294 -0.42 -2.94 10.69
N SER A 295 -1.11 -1.83 10.51
CA SER A 295 -1.13 -0.73 11.46
C SER A 295 -1.49 -1.12 12.90
N LYS A 296 -2.20 -2.23 13.07
CA LYS A 296 -2.55 -2.75 14.40
C LYS A 296 -1.33 -3.20 15.19
N LYS A 297 -0.26 -3.53 14.49
CA LYS A 297 0.98 -4.06 15.06
C LYS A 297 2.14 -3.07 14.93
N VAL A 298 2.25 -2.39 13.78
CA VAL A 298 3.41 -1.55 13.48
C VAL A 298 3.17 -0.04 13.61
N ALA A 299 1.91 0.42 13.76
CA ALA A 299 1.64 1.86 13.94
C ALA A 299 2.28 2.36 15.23
N HIS A 300 3.29 3.21 15.08
CA HIS A 300 4.01 3.73 16.24
C HIS A 300 3.16 4.75 17.01
N PRO A 301 2.98 4.60 18.34
CA PRO A 301 2.17 5.51 19.16
C PRO A 301 2.77 6.91 19.26
N GLU A 302 4.09 7.04 19.14
CA GLU A 302 4.86 8.28 19.20
C GLU A 302 5.72 8.37 17.92
N PRO A 303 5.10 8.70 16.74
CA PRO A 303 5.80 8.61 15.45
C PRO A 303 6.74 9.80 15.24
N HIS A 304 7.67 10.01 16.15
CA HIS A 304 8.67 11.08 16.09
C HIS A 304 9.90 10.80 16.94
N GLN A 305 11.02 11.41 16.59
CA GLN A 305 12.21 11.50 17.44
C GLN A 305 12.84 12.88 17.27
N GLY A 306 12.81 13.69 18.33
CA GLY A 306 13.34 15.05 18.27
C GLY A 306 12.61 15.91 17.25
N ARG A 307 13.32 16.37 16.22
CA ARG A 307 12.77 17.18 15.13
C ARG A 307 12.33 16.36 13.89
N MET A 308 12.47 15.05 13.93
CA MET A 308 11.95 14.16 12.91
C MET A 308 10.56 13.66 13.28
N VAL A 309 9.67 13.62 12.28
CA VAL A 309 8.32 13.04 12.36
C VAL A 309 8.13 12.02 11.24
N LEU A 310 7.42 10.94 11.54
CA LEU A 310 7.08 9.89 10.57
C LEU A 310 5.67 10.11 10.03
N VAL A 311 5.48 9.89 8.72
CA VAL A 311 4.21 10.12 8.02
C VAL A 311 3.89 8.95 7.08
N GLY A 312 2.63 8.51 7.08
CA GLY A 312 2.15 7.45 6.20
C GLY A 312 2.69 6.08 6.59
N ASP A 313 3.08 5.26 5.61
CA ASP A 313 3.53 3.88 5.83
C ASP A 313 4.83 3.82 6.65
N ALA A 314 5.68 4.85 6.60
CA ALA A 314 6.85 5.00 7.47
C ALA A 314 6.48 5.04 8.96
N ALA A 315 5.26 5.43 9.29
CA ALA A 315 4.70 5.41 10.65
C ALA A 315 3.72 4.25 10.87
N GLY A 316 3.58 3.32 9.93
CA GLY A 316 2.57 2.27 9.97
C GLY A 316 1.13 2.79 9.88
N GLN A 317 0.89 3.98 9.31
CA GLN A 317 -0.42 4.65 9.29
C GLN A 317 -1.30 4.15 8.16
N MET A 318 -1.49 2.85 8.06
CA MET A 318 -2.36 2.20 7.09
C MET A 318 -3.51 1.47 7.81
N GLN A 319 -4.75 1.71 7.40
CA GLN A 319 -5.93 1.06 7.95
C GLN A 319 -6.40 -0.08 7.04
N ALA A 320 -6.43 -1.30 7.57
CA ALA A 320 -7.09 -2.44 6.93
C ALA A 320 -8.47 -2.68 7.58
N GLN A 321 -9.54 -2.59 6.80
CA GLN A 321 -10.92 -2.83 7.21
C GLN A 321 -11.52 -3.94 6.32
N GLY A 322 -11.29 -5.20 6.71
CA GLY A 322 -11.64 -6.30 5.82
C GLY A 322 -10.88 -6.19 4.49
N PRO A 323 -11.59 -6.21 3.35
CA PRO A 323 -10.95 -6.10 2.04
C PRO A 323 -10.55 -4.67 1.64
N ILE A 324 -10.88 -3.66 2.44
CA ILE A 324 -10.60 -2.26 2.14
C ILE A 324 -9.32 -1.84 2.87
N ILE A 325 -8.37 -1.32 2.11
CA ILE A 325 -7.10 -0.78 2.62
C ILE A 325 -7.05 0.72 2.34
N LYS A 326 -6.88 1.51 3.40
CA LYS A 326 -6.78 2.96 3.35
C LYS A 326 -5.43 3.42 3.90
N GLY A 327 -4.49 3.77 3.05
CA GLY A 327 -3.18 4.32 3.42
C GLY A 327 -3.04 5.78 2.99
N MET A 328 -3.36 6.09 1.73
CA MET A 328 -3.17 7.42 1.16
C MET A 328 -3.87 8.54 1.93
N ASN A 329 -5.13 8.34 2.32
CA ASN A 329 -5.88 9.33 3.09
C ASN A 329 -5.26 9.64 4.46
N HIS A 330 -4.81 8.58 5.17
CA HIS A 330 -4.14 8.74 6.46
C HIS A 330 -2.78 9.42 6.31
N ALA A 331 -2.04 9.08 5.24
CA ALA A 331 -0.77 9.71 4.92
C ALA A 331 -0.94 11.21 4.64
N VAL A 332 -1.95 11.60 3.86
CA VAL A 332 -2.28 13.01 3.57
C VAL A 332 -2.63 13.77 4.85
N SER A 333 -3.54 13.22 5.67
CA SER A 333 -3.91 13.83 6.94
C SER A 333 -2.72 13.99 7.88
N ALA A 334 -1.89 12.96 8.00
CA ALA A 334 -0.70 12.98 8.84
C ALA A 334 0.34 14.00 8.34
N GLY A 335 0.56 14.09 7.01
CA GLY A 335 1.45 15.06 6.40
C GLY A 335 1.03 16.50 6.67
N GLY A 336 -0.26 16.81 6.48
CA GLY A 336 -0.82 18.13 6.80
C GLY A 336 -0.68 18.48 8.29
N LEU A 337 -0.97 17.53 9.17
CA LEU A 337 -0.83 17.72 10.64
C LEU A 337 0.63 17.90 11.08
N ALA A 338 1.58 17.20 10.44
CA ALA A 338 3.01 17.36 10.70
C ALA A 338 3.48 18.77 10.33
N ALA A 339 3.08 19.26 9.17
CA ALA A 339 3.38 20.62 8.71
C ALA A 339 2.76 21.67 9.63
N GLU A 340 1.49 21.53 10.01
CA GLU A 340 0.80 22.44 10.94
C GLU A 340 1.49 22.47 12.32
N ALA A 341 1.92 21.30 12.81
CA ALA A 341 2.65 21.19 14.07
C ALA A 341 3.96 21.99 14.04
N PHE A 342 4.68 21.94 12.91
CA PHE A 342 5.92 22.71 12.73
C PHE A 342 5.66 24.21 12.63
N VAL A 343 4.69 24.64 11.85
CA VAL A 343 4.30 26.06 11.72
C VAL A 343 3.96 26.66 13.08
N GLU A 344 3.20 25.93 13.91
CA GLU A 344 2.91 26.33 15.27
C GLU A 344 4.16 26.38 16.17
N ALA A 345 5.03 25.36 16.09
CA ALA A 345 6.25 25.29 16.88
C ALA A 345 7.21 26.46 16.53
N ARG A 346 7.39 26.71 15.21
CA ARG A 346 8.17 27.83 14.66
C ARG A 346 7.64 29.18 15.12
N SER A 347 6.32 29.42 15.03
CA SER A 347 5.69 30.68 15.45
C SER A 347 5.89 31.00 16.92
N ARG A 348 6.11 29.99 17.76
CA ARG A 348 6.40 30.11 19.21
C ARG A 348 7.89 30.14 19.52
N GLY A 349 8.76 30.16 18.51
CA GLY A 349 10.23 30.16 18.67
C GLY A 349 10.81 28.86 19.22
N ASN A 350 10.10 27.74 19.07
CA ASN A 350 10.55 26.43 19.56
C ASN A 350 10.30 25.30 18.54
N PRO A 351 11.02 25.30 17.39
CA PRO A 351 10.85 24.31 16.34
C PRO A 351 11.14 22.88 16.84
N GLY A 352 12.05 22.69 17.80
CA GLY A 352 12.38 21.38 18.36
C GLY A 352 11.22 20.67 19.12
N LYS A 353 10.09 21.36 19.32
CA LYS A 353 8.86 20.78 19.91
C LYS A 353 7.85 20.30 18.87
N VAL A 354 8.27 20.13 17.63
CA VAL A 354 7.39 19.67 16.54
C VAL A 354 6.84 18.26 16.82
N GLY A 355 7.66 17.33 17.28
CA GLY A 355 7.24 15.94 17.54
C GLY A 355 6.10 15.84 18.55
N ASP A 356 6.26 16.45 19.75
CA ASP A 356 5.21 16.46 20.80
C ASP A 356 3.88 17.07 20.28
N ARG A 357 3.97 18.09 19.42
CA ARG A 357 2.79 18.74 18.82
C ARG A 357 2.13 17.87 17.77
N TYR A 358 2.92 17.26 16.92
CA TYR A 358 2.44 16.35 15.90
C TYR A 358 1.69 15.17 16.51
N GLU A 359 2.26 14.52 17.51
CA GLU A 359 1.60 13.46 18.26
C GLU A 359 0.26 13.93 18.85
N ALA A 360 0.26 15.10 19.51
CA ALA A 360 -0.96 15.65 20.09
C ALA A 360 -2.05 15.91 19.03
N LYS A 361 -1.67 16.42 17.84
CA LYS A 361 -2.59 16.63 16.71
C LYS A 361 -3.13 15.33 16.15
N LEU A 362 -2.27 14.31 15.95
CA LEU A 362 -2.69 12.98 15.52
C LEU A 362 -3.72 12.37 16.47
N ARG A 363 -3.49 12.45 17.78
CA ARG A 363 -4.43 11.96 18.80
C ARG A 363 -5.76 12.73 18.79
N GLN A 364 -5.73 14.04 18.57
CA GLN A 364 -6.93 14.89 18.52
C GLN A 364 -7.73 14.72 17.24
N SER A 365 -7.07 14.45 16.12
CA SER A 365 -7.70 14.30 14.81
C SER A 365 -8.49 13.01 14.65
N GLY A 366 -8.22 11.99 15.49
CA GLY A 366 -8.79 10.65 15.36
C GLY A 366 -8.06 9.75 14.34
N VAL A 367 -7.01 10.21 13.65
CA VAL A 367 -6.20 9.37 12.75
C VAL A 367 -5.68 8.15 13.50
N MET A 368 -5.09 8.34 14.69
CA MET A 368 -4.59 7.21 15.50
C MET A 368 -5.70 6.29 16.01
N ASP A 369 -6.91 6.80 16.22
CA ASP A 369 -8.05 5.96 16.64
C ASP A 369 -8.52 5.05 15.51
N ALA A 370 -8.43 5.50 14.25
CA ALA A 370 -8.75 4.70 13.08
C ALA A 370 -7.77 3.53 12.86
N LEU A 371 -6.55 3.66 13.37
CA LEU A 371 -5.47 2.67 13.23
C LEU A 371 -5.47 1.60 14.34
N ARG A 372 -6.28 1.74 15.40
CA ARG A 372 -6.29 0.83 16.55
C ARG A 372 -6.87 -0.56 16.22
N PRO A 373 -6.39 -1.62 16.90
CA PRO A 373 -6.80 -3.02 16.68
C PRO A 373 -8.29 -3.30 16.82
N THR A 374 -9.03 -2.50 17.60
CA THR A 374 -10.40 -2.74 18.06
C THR A 374 -11.44 -2.90 16.95
N ALA A 375 -11.27 -2.26 15.79
CA ALA A 375 -12.22 -2.35 14.68
C ALA A 375 -12.20 -3.72 13.97
N TYR A 376 -11.03 -4.35 13.88
CA TYR A 376 -10.84 -5.62 13.20
C TYR A 376 -11.38 -6.82 13.99
N GLU A 377 -11.24 -6.81 15.28
CA GLU A 377 -11.57 -7.93 16.15
C GLU A 377 -13.07 -8.04 16.45
N THR A 378 -13.83 -6.95 16.32
CA THR A 378 -15.30 -7.00 16.46
C THR A 378 -15.98 -7.70 15.28
N THR A 379 -15.46 -7.47 14.07
CA THR A 379 -15.98 -8.14 12.88
C THR A 379 -15.77 -9.66 13.00
N ARG A 380 -14.70 -10.12 13.64
CA ARG A 380 -14.37 -11.53 13.90
C ARG A 380 -15.35 -12.23 14.86
N ALA A 381 -15.73 -11.60 15.99
CA ALA A 381 -16.65 -12.22 16.94
C ALA A 381 -18.05 -12.43 16.37
N VAL A 382 -18.48 -11.53 15.48
CA VAL A 382 -19.81 -11.65 14.85
C VAL A 382 -19.85 -12.80 13.85
N THR A 383 -18.74 -13.17 13.22
CA THR A 383 -18.72 -14.22 12.18
C THR A 383 -18.21 -15.57 12.68
N GLU A 384 -17.52 -15.65 13.82
CA GLU A 384 -17.18 -16.94 14.47
C GLU A 384 -18.38 -17.63 15.16
N HIS A 385 -19.52 -16.94 15.31
CA HIS A 385 -20.74 -17.55 15.83
C HIS A 385 -21.60 -18.15 14.70
N GLU A 386 -21.53 -19.45 14.49
CA GLU A 386 -22.30 -20.20 13.47
C GLU A 386 -23.81 -19.90 13.47
N GLY A 387 -24.39 -19.53 14.61
CA GLY A 387 -25.81 -19.18 14.72
C GLY A 387 -26.18 -17.78 14.22
N LEU A 388 -25.25 -16.81 14.30
CA LEU A 388 -25.48 -15.42 13.85
C LEU A 388 -25.29 -15.27 12.34
N THR A 389 -24.44 -16.07 11.73
CA THR A 389 -24.13 -16.03 10.30
C THR A 389 -25.25 -16.62 9.44
N SER A 390 -25.89 -17.72 9.89
CA SER A 390 -27.05 -18.29 9.22
C SER A 390 -28.28 -17.36 9.32
N LEU A 391 -28.43 -16.65 10.44
CA LEU A 391 -29.50 -15.67 10.66
C LEU A 391 -29.27 -14.40 9.81
N ALA A 392 -28.04 -13.89 9.75
CA ALA A 392 -27.68 -12.72 8.95
C ALA A 392 -27.85 -13.00 7.45
N GLY A 393 -27.44 -14.19 6.98
CA GLY A 393 -27.63 -14.61 5.58
C GLY A 393 -29.12 -14.73 5.19
N SER A 394 -29.96 -15.29 6.07
CA SER A 394 -31.39 -15.42 5.80
C SER A 394 -32.15 -14.08 5.88
N VAL A 395 -31.71 -13.17 6.77
CA VAL A 395 -32.29 -11.83 6.89
C VAL A 395 -31.87 -10.95 5.70
N ALA A 396 -30.62 -11.03 5.25
CA ALA A 396 -30.14 -10.27 4.08
C ALA A 396 -30.86 -10.64 2.77
N GLN A 397 -31.36 -11.87 2.65
CA GLN A 397 -32.13 -12.32 1.48
C GLN A 397 -33.60 -11.90 1.49
N SER A 398 -34.15 -11.51 2.62
CA SER A 398 -35.54 -11.05 2.70
C SER A 398 -35.67 -9.59 2.24
N SER A 399 -36.84 -9.23 1.69
CA SER A 399 -37.16 -7.84 1.33
C SER A 399 -37.07 -6.88 2.53
N VAL A 400 -37.30 -7.41 3.74
CA VAL A 400 -37.20 -6.66 5.01
C VAL A 400 -35.73 -6.51 5.40
N GLY A 401 -34.91 -7.52 5.15
CA GLY A 401 -33.44 -7.47 5.41
C GLY A 401 -32.74 -6.50 4.47
N ARG A 402 -33.11 -6.46 3.20
CA ARG A 402 -32.61 -5.44 2.26
C ARG A 402 -32.99 -4.02 2.65
N LEU A 403 -34.22 -3.82 3.14
CA LEU A 403 -34.64 -2.52 3.67
C LEU A 403 -33.93 -2.18 4.98
N ALA A 404 -33.67 -3.16 5.83
CA ALA A 404 -32.90 -2.98 7.07
C ALA A 404 -31.40 -2.68 6.77
N LEU A 405 -30.80 -3.36 5.78
CA LEU A 405 -29.44 -3.06 5.32
C LEU A 405 -29.33 -1.65 4.72
N ARG A 406 -30.35 -1.21 3.96
CA ARG A 406 -30.46 0.18 3.47
C ARG A 406 -30.56 1.19 4.61
N SER A 407 -31.36 0.90 5.64
CA SER A 407 -31.47 1.78 6.82
C SER A 407 -30.26 1.66 7.77
N MET A 408 -29.55 0.55 7.77
CA MET A 408 -28.29 0.36 8.51
C MET A 408 -27.09 0.93 7.75
N GLY A 409 -27.17 1.13 6.43
CA GLY A 409 -26.08 1.70 5.63
C GLY A 409 -25.55 3.00 6.24
N GLY A 410 -26.44 3.93 6.57
CA GLY A 410 -26.03 5.18 7.24
C GLY A 410 -25.54 5.00 8.69
N VAL A 411 -25.84 3.89 9.36
CA VAL A 411 -25.29 3.56 10.69
C VAL A 411 -23.93 2.88 10.54
N VAL A 412 -23.80 1.97 9.58
CA VAL A 412 -22.53 1.32 9.25
C VAL A 412 -21.52 2.36 8.74
N GLU A 413 -21.95 3.27 7.87
CA GLU A 413 -21.14 4.38 7.38
C GLU A 413 -20.70 5.32 8.53
N ARG A 414 -21.61 5.69 9.44
CA ARG A 414 -21.26 6.49 10.62
C ARG A 414 -20.35 5.73 11.59
N LEU A 415 -20.47 4.41 11.71
CA LEU A 415 -19.55 3.56 12.45
C LEU A 415 -18.19 3.49 11.77
N TYR A 416 -18.16 3.31 10.44
CA TYR A 416 -16.93 3.29 9.66
C TYR A 416 -16.19 4.63 9.64
N ASN A 417 -16.92 5.73 9.63
CA ASN A 417 -16.37 7.09 9.58
C ASN A 417 -16.24 7.74 10.98
N SER A 418 -16.57 7.02 12.06
CA SER A 418 -16.42 7.52 13.43
C SER A 418 -15.38 6.71 14.21
N PRO A 419 -14.13 7.18 14.30
CA PRO A 419 -13.08 6.51 15.08
C PRO A 419 -13.46 6.25 16.53
N ARG A 420 -14.29 7.13 17.13
CA ARG A 420 -14.79 6.99 18.51
C ARG A 420 -15.79 5.85 18.70
N LEU A 421 -16.61 5.55 17.68
CA LEU A 421 -17.57 4.45 17.77
C LEU A 421 -16.87 3.11 17.53
N LEU A 422 -15.90 3.07 16.63
CA LEU A 422 -15.05 1.90 16.37
C LEU A 422 -14.24 1.51 17.61
N SER A 423 -13.73 2.48 18.37
CA SER A 423 -12.97 2.22 19.61
C SER A 423 -13.81 1.66 20.78
N MET A 424 -15.14 1.67 20.66
CA MET A 424 -16.05 1.10 21.68
C MET A 424 -16.40 -0.38 21.44
N LEU A 425 -15.96 -0.94 20.31
CA LEU A 425 -16.26 -2.32 19.96
C LEU A 425 -15.18 -3.28 20.52
N PRO A 426 -15.53 -4.48 21.06
CA PRO A 426 -14.57 -5.38 21.66
C PRO A 426 -13.66 -6.07 20.64
N ASP A 427 -12.46 -6.41 21.07
CA ASP A 427 -11.31 -6.90 20.32
C ASP A 427 -11.43 -8.39 19.97
N THR A 428 -11.71 -8.74 18.70
CA THR A 428 -11.87 -10.14 18.26
C THR A 428 -11.35 -10.36 16.83
N ARG A 429 -10.61 -11.47 16.58
CA ARG A 429 -9.96 -11.79 15.28
C ARG A 429 -10.84 -12.71 14.40
N LEU A 430 -11.11 -12.37 13.13
CA LEU A 430 -11.90 -13.15 12.17
C LEU A 430 -11.06 -14.06 11.28
N PRO A 431 -11.50 -15.30 11.01
CA PRO A 431 -10.96 -16.06 9.89
C PRO A 431 -11.49 -15.46 8.56
N TYR A 432 -10.57 -14.99 7.72
CA TYR A 432 -10.89 -14.38 6.41
C TYR A 432 -11.50 -15.37 5.41
N VAL A 433 -11.33 -16.66 5.63
CA VAL A 433 -11.63 -17.71 4.65
C VAL A 433 -12.96 -18.43 4.91
N THR A 434 -13.32 -18.70 6.16
CA THR A 434 -14.40 -19.67 6.46
C THR A 434 -15.82 -19.17 6.13
N LEU A 435 -16.17 -17.94 6.46
CA LEU A 435 -17.53 -17.44 6.21
C LEU A 435 -17.81 -17.13 4.74
N PRO A 436 -16.90 -16.41 4.03
CA PRO A 436 -17.05 -16.20 2.59
C PRO A 436 -17.19 -17.50 1.81
N THR A 437 -16.37 -18.52 2.13
CA THR A 437 -16.39 -19.82 1.46
C THR A 437 -17.73 -20.54 1.67
N VAL A 438 -18.21 -20.64 2.90
CA VAL A 438 -19.50 -21.27 3.20
C VAL A 438 -20.66 -20.56 2.49
N LEU A 439 -20.65 -19.21 2.47
CA LEU A 439 -21.67 -18.45 1.74
C LEU A 439 -21.60 -18.68 0.23
N ALA A 440 -20.41 -18.80 -0.34
CA ALA A 440 -20.26 -19.09 -1.76
C ALA A 440 -20.67 -20.54 -2.09
N GLU A 441 -20.29 -21.52 -1.27
CA GLU A 441 -20.70 -22.91 -1.44
C GLU A 441 -22.20 -23.11 -1.40
N GLU A 442 -22.90 -22.48 -0.43
CA GLU A 442 -24.33 -22.64 -0.25
C GLU A 442 -25.16 -21.81 -1.25
N LEU A 443 -24.74 -20.59 -1.55
CA LEU A 443 -25.54 -19.57 -2.23
C LEU A 443 -24.94 -19.08 -3.54
N GLY A 444 -23.71 -19.52 -3.86
CA GLY A 444 -22.99 -19.09 -5.05
C GLY A 444 -23.59 -19.64 -6.34
N GLU A 445 -23.58 -18.84 -7.39
CA GLU A 445 -23.87 -19.29 -8.75
C GLU A 445 -22.61 -19.87 -9.37
N ARG A 446 -22.75 -20.92 -10.18
CA ARG A 446 -21.62 -21.54 -10.85
C ARG A 446 -21.18 -20.67 -12.03
N VAL A 447 -19.93 -20.24 -12.02
CA VAL A 447 -19.31 -19.51 -13.15
C VAL A 447 -18.90 -20.52 -14.23
N ALA A 448 -18.98 -20.14 -15.50
CA ALA A 448 -18.61 -21.00 -16.62
C ALA A 448 -17.12 -21.42 -16.54
N THR A 449 -16.84 -22.65 -16.95
CA THR A 449 -15.56 -23.34 -16.68
C THR A 449 -14.47 -23.08 -17.72
N THR A 450 -14.70 -22.23 -18.72
CA THR A 450 -13.76 -22.05 -19.82
C THR A 450 -13.21 -20.64 -19.82
N ASN A 451 -12.03 -20.50 -19.28
CA ASN A 451 -11.12 -19.42 -19.60
C ASN A 451 -9.76 -20.03 -19.87
N ASP A 452 -9.38 -19.98 -21.12
CA ASP A 452 -8.02 -20.30 -21.55
C ASP A 452 -7.14 -19.03 -21.50
N VAL A 453 -7.27 -18.23 -20.40
CA VAL A 453 -6.42 -17.07 -20.15
C VAL A 453 -5.10 -17.59 -19.64
N GLU A 454 -4.03 -17.37 -20.37
CA GLU A 454 -2.66 -17.61 -19.90
C GLU A 454 -2.05 -16.25 -19.52
N PRO A 455 -1.69 -16.04 -18.23
CA PRO A 455 -0.93 -14.87 -17.83
C PRO A 455 0.43 -14.84 -18.54
N PRO A 456 0.99 -13.65 -18.82
CA PRO A 456 2.35 -13.55 -19.32
C PRO A 456 3.35 -14.24 -18.38
N ALA A 457 4.43 -14.79 -18.94
CA ALA A 457 5.48 -15.38 -18.11
C ALA A 457 6.10 -14.32 -17.19
N LEU A 458 6.60 -14.74 -16.02
CA LEU A 458 7.09 -13.81 -15.00
C LEU A 458 8.22 -12.90 -15.51
N ASP A 459 9.11 -13.41 -16.35
CA ASP A 459 10.18 -12.66 -17.00
C ASP A 459 9.67 -11.63 -18.01
N GLU A 460 8.53 -11.87 -18.66
CA GLU A 460 7.86 -10.90 -19.52
C GLU A 460 7.19 -9.77 -18.71
N ARG A 461 6.70 -10.07 -17.50
CA ARG A 461 6.04 -9.11 -16.62
C ARG A 461 7.01 -8.13 -15.97
N ILE A 462 8.20 -8.61 -15.59
CA ILE A 462 9.18 -7.82 -14.83
C ILE A 462 9.81 -6.75 -15.72
N GLY A 463 9.96 -7.02 -17.02
CA GLY A 463 10.59 -6.12 -17.98
C GLY A 463 12.05 -5.81 -17.65
N ASP A 464 12.60 -4.81 -18.31
CA ASP A 464 13.94 -4.29 -18.05
C ASP A 464 13.96 -3.33 -16.84
N LEU A 465 13.86 -3.88 -15.64
CA LEU A 465 14.12 -3.12 -14.41
C LEU A 465 15.64 -2.92 -14.31
N THR A 466 16.13 -1.82 -14.82
CA THR A 466 17.54 -1.46 -14.60
C THR A 466 17.65 -0.47 -13.46
N TYR A 467 18.08 -0.98 -12.31
CA TYR A 467 18.76 -0.12 -11.33
C TYR A 467 20.20 0.00 -11.82
N ASP A 468 20.61 1.20 -12.12
CA ASP A 468 21.97 1.48 -12.60
C ASP A 468 22.94 1.50 -11.38
N VAL A 469 22.92 0.42 -10.60
CA VAL A 469 23.75 0.24 -9.41
C VAL A 469 24.87 -0.75 -9.71
N GLY A 470 26.08 -0.30 -9.56
CA GLY A 470 27.28 -1.14 -9.75
C GLY A 470 27.46 -2.24 -8.72
N GLU A 471 26.73 -2.20 -7.61
CA GLU A 471 26.77 -3.15 -6.49
C GLU A 471 25.37 -3.70 -6.20
N PRO A 472 25.27 -4.94 -5.72
CA PRO A 472 23.98 -5.50 -5.32
C PRO A 472 23.41 -4.71 -4.13
N HIS A 473 22.13 -4.31 -4.24
CA HIS A 473 21.42 -3.57 -3.20
C HIS A 473 20.81 -4.47 -2.11
N ILE A 474 20.95 -5.78 -2.24
CA ILE A 474 20.54 -6.77 -1.23
C ILE A 474 21.68 -7.77 -1.08
N THR A 475 22.04 -8.07 0.16
CA THR A 475 23.03 -9.10 0.50
C THR A 475 22.39 -10.10 1.46
N VAL A 476 22.44 -11.39 1.13
CA VAL A 476 22.03 -12.47 2.05
C VAL A 476 23.16 -12.68 3.06
N GLN A 477 22.86 -12.53 4.34
CA GLN A 477 23.83 -12.69 5.43
C GLN A 477 23.98 -14.15 5.85
N ASP A 478 22.87 -14.91 5.85
CA ASP A 478 22.88 -16.35 6.09
C ASP A 478 22.15 -17.06 4.93
N GLU A 479 22.94 -17.74 4.08
CA GLU A 479 22.46 -18.48 2.91
C GLU A 479 21.79 -19.82 3.27
N SER A 480 21.70 -20.19 4.54
CA SER A 480 21.06 -21.43 4.96
C SER A 480 19.57 -21.43 4.60
N TRP A 481 19.06 -22.61 4.27
CA TRP A 481 17.62 -22.77 4.02
C TRP A 481 16.75 -22.40 5.23
N GLU A 482 17.29 -22.56 6.43
CA GLU A 482 16.59 -22.24 7.67
C GLU A 482 16.41 -20.73 7.85
N ALA A 483 17.44 -19.94 7.52
CA ALA A 483 17.44 -18.49 7.68
C ALA A 483 16.78 -17.74 6.50
N SER A 484 16.97 -18.20 5.27
CA SER A 484 16.58 -17.43 4.07
C SER A 484 15.67 -18.20 3.09
N GLY A 485 15.32 -19.45 3.41
CA GLY A 485 14.53 -20.30 2.52
C GLY A 485 13.10 -19.79 2.27
N ALA A 486 12.52 -19.02 3.17
CA ALA A 486 11.19 -18.43 2.99
C ALA A 486 11.15 -17.41 1.85
N ALA A 487 12.26 -16.72 1.56
CA ALA A 487 12.33 -15.76 0.46
C ALA A 487 12.18 -16.42 -0.93
N VAL A 488 12.50 -17.71 -1.06
CA VAL A 488 12.39 -18.42 -2.36
C VAL A 488 10.95 -18.46 -2.87
N THR A 489 9.97 -18.54 -1.98
CA THR A 489 8.55 -18.55 -2.36
C THR A 489 7.85 -17.22 -2.12
N ALA A 490 8.21 -16.51 -1.04
CA ALA A 490 7.57 -15.24 -0.69
C ALA A 490 7.98 -14.05 -1.56
N CYS A 491 9.13 -14.12 -2.26
CA CYS A 491 9.54 -13.06 -3.18
C CYS A 491 8.63 -13.06 -4.43
N PRO A 492 7.97 -11.93 -4.76
CA PRO A 492 7.03 -11.86 -5.87
C PRO A 492 7.63 -12.10 -7.25
N VAL A 493 8.95 -12.01 -7.37
CA VAL A 493 9.68 -12.26 -8.63
C VAL A 493 10.53 -13.52 -8.56
N SER A 494 10.27 -14.41 -7.60
CA SER A 494 10.83 -15.76 -7.56
C SER A 494 9.79 -16.74 -8.07
N ALA A 495 10.21 -17.64 -8.97
CA ALA A 495 9.38 -18.72 -9.45
C ALA A 495 10.22 -19.99 -9.46
N THR A 496 9.81 -20.98 -8.69
CA THR A 496 10.56 -22.24 -8.53
C THR A 496 10.60 -23.06 -9.82
N ASP A 497 9.55 -23.01 -10.61
CA ASP A 497 9.42 -23.80 -11.84
C ASP A 497 10.15 -23.19 -13.04
N PHE A 498 10.45 -21.90 -13.03
CA PHE A 498 11.06 -21.21 -14.20
C PHE A 498 12.58 -21.02 -14.08
N GLY A 499 13.20 -21.41 -12.97
CA GLY A 499 14.64 -21.27 -12.75
C GLY A 499 15.15 -19.82 -12.78
N GLY A 500 14.22 -18.86 -12.68
CA GLY A 500 14.45 -17.41 -12.69
C GLY A 500 13.96 -16.74 -11.41
N GLY A 501 14.24 -15.43 -11.27
CA GLY A 501 13.84 -14.64 -10.12
C GLY A 501 14.97 -14.36 -9.13
N CYS A 502 14.67 -13.54 -8.10
CA CYS A 502 15.69 -13.10 -7.15
C CYS A 502 16.28 -14.25 -6.34
N TYR A 503 15.43 -15.09 -5.74
CA TYR A 503 15.88 -16.13 -4.81
C TYR A 503 15.75 -17.52 -5.42
N ARG A 504 16.80 -18.33 -5.27
CA ARG A 504 16.86 -19.69 -5.78
C ARG A 504 17.32 -20.65 -4.70
N ALA A 505 16.73 -21.86 -4.67
CA ALA A 505 17.19 -22.93 -3.80
C ALA A 505 18.19 -23.81 -4.55
N GLU A 506 19.37 -24.01 -3.96
CA GLU A 506 20.42 -24.87 -4.50
C GLU A 506 20.73 -25.99 -3.50
N THR A 507 21.10 -27.19 -4.02
CA THR A 507 21.59 -28.28 -3.18
C THR A 507 23.09 -28.38 -3.34
N VAL A 508 23.82 -28.11 -2.28
CA VAL A 508 25.30 -28.22 -2.24
C VAL A 508 25.67 -29.51 -1.54
N SER A 509 26.53 -30.29 -2.19
CA SER A 509 27.03 -31.56 -1.65
C SER A 509 28.47 -31.39 -1.15
N GLU A 510 28.65 -31.36 0.18
CA GLU A 510 29.97 -31.33 0.81
C GLU A 510 30.20 -32.58 1.66
N ASN A 511 31.34 -33.26 1.44
CA ASN A 511 31.75 -34.43 2.20
C ASN A 511 30.70 -35.56 2.28
N GLY A 512 29.82 -35.67 1.26
CA GLY A 512 28.76 -36.68 1.22
C GLY A 512 27.49 -36.32 2.03
N SER A 513 27.43 -35.09 2.55
CA SER A 513 26.21 -34.51 3.12
C SER A 513 25.62 -33.49 2.11
N GLU A 514 24.33 -33.59 1.84
CA GLU A 514 23.60 -32.63 1.02
C GLU A 514 22.99 -31.55 1.93
N THR A 515 23.26 -30.28 1.60
CA THR A 515 22.72 -29.12 2.31
C THR A 515 22.00 -28.25 1.30
N ARG A 516 20.81 -27.77 1.65
CA ARG A 516 20.05 -26.82 0.83
C ARG A 516 20.44 -25.42 1.24
N VAL A 517 20.84 -24.62 0.26
CA VAL A 517 21.25 -23.21 0.42
C VAL A 517 20.41 -22.31 -0.50
N VAL A 518 20.43 -21.02 -0.22
CA VAL A 518 19.72 -19.99 -0.98
C VAL A 518 20.75 -19.12 -1.70
N SER A 519 20.56 -18.92 -2.99
CA SER A 519 21.33 -17.95 -3.79
C SER A 519 20.44 -16.78 -4.20
N LEU A 520 21.04 -15.60 -4.40
CA LEU A 520 20.36 -14.36 -4.74
C LEU A 520 20.89 -13.79 -6.08
N ASP A 521 19.95 -13.41 -6.94
CA ASP A 521 20.16 -12.59 -8.13
C ASP A 521 19.31 -11.32 -7.98
N THR A 522 19.92 -10.15 -7.90
CA THR A 522 19.21 -8.88 -7.68
C THR A 522 18.67 -8.24 -8.95
N GLN A 523 19.06 -8.72 -10.14
CA GLN A 523 18.63 -8.12 -11.41
C GLN A 523 17.10 -8.03 -11.57
N PRO A 524 16.29 -9.06 -11.26
CA PRO A 524 14.85 -8.98 -11.39
C PRO A 524 14.15 -8.32 -10.21
N CYS A 525 14.86 -7.77 -9.23
CA CYS A 525 14.27 -7.21 -8.02
C CYS A 525 13.36 -6.01 -8.31
N ILE A 526 12.13 -6.03 -7.77
CA ILE A 526 11.14 -4.95 -7.87
C ILE A 526 11.02 -4.12 -6.58
N GLU A 527 11.97 -4.23 -5.66
CA GLU A 527 12.03 -3.50 -4.38
C GLU A 527 10.76 -3.61 -3.52
N CYS A 528 10.17 -4.78 -3.46
CA CYS A 528 8.93 -4.99 -2.70
C CYS A 528 9.11 -4.91 -1.17
N GLY A 529 10.28 -5.26 -0.64
CA GLY A 529 10.58 -5.27 0.79
C GLY A 529 10.45 -6.64 1.46
N THR A 530 9.85 -7.61 0.83
CA THR A 530 9.50 -8.90 1.44
C THR A 530 10.69 -9.63 2.05
N CYS A 531 11.82 -9.67 1.35
CA CYS A 531 13.01 -10.39 1.83
C CYS A 531 13.61 -9.79 3.11
N ALA A 532 13.45 -8.48 3.34
CA ALA A 532 13.90 -7.87 4.60
C ALA A 532 13.14 -8.38 5.83
N VAL A 533 11.98 -9.00 5.64
CA VAL A 533 11.15 -9.57 6.71
C VAL A 533 11.31 -11.09 6.81
N VAL A 534 11.50 -11.79 5.68
CA VAL A 534 11.42 -13.27 5.63
C VAL A 534 12.76 -13.96 5.44
N ALA A 535 13.86 -13.21 5.35
CA ALA A 535 15.21 -13.73 5.15
C ALA A 535 16.24 -12.93 5.96
N ASP A 536 17.38 -13.56 6.26
CA ASP A 536 18.51 -12.86 6.88
C ASP A 536 19.26 -12.07 5.80
N THR A 537 18.82 -10.84 5.56
CA THR A 537 19.34 -9.97 4.50
C THR A 537 19.68 -8.59 5.04
N GLU A 538 20.75 -8.02 4.46
CA GLU A 538 21.02 -6.59 4.52
C GLU A 538 20.54 -5.94 3.23
N TRP A 539 19.76 -4.90 3.35
CA TRP A 539 19.11 -4.26 2.22
C TRP A 539 19.39 -2.76 2.18
N GLU A 540 19.91 -2.32 1.05
CA GLU A 540 20.11 -0.91 0.70
C GLU A 540 19.22 -0.57 -0.50
N HIS A 541 18.55 0.57 -0.45
CA HIS A 541 17.68 1.00 -1.55
C HIS A 541 18.48 1.81 -2.58
N PRO A 542 18.53 1.40 -3.86
CA PRO A 542 19.21 2.18 -4.87
C PRO A 542 18.46 3.47 -5.20
N ALA A 543 19.19 4.54 -5.49
CA ALA A 543 18.64 5.76 -6.06
C ALA A 543 18.31 5.60 -7.54
N GLY A 544 17.43 6.46 -8.07
CA GLY A 544 17.10 6.49 -9.49
C GLY A 544 16.51 5.19 -10.02
N GLY A 545 16.89 4.81 -11.25
CA GLY A 545 16.37 3.65 -11.96
C GLY A 545 14.93 3.83 -12.45
N LYS A 546 14.49 2.98 -13.36
CA LYS A 546 13.13 3.07 -13.96
C LYS A 546 12.01 2.72 -12.98
N GLY A 547 12.36 2.14 -11.82
CA GLY A 547 11.38 1.64 -10.88
C GLY A 547 10.58 0.48 -11.45
N VAL A 548 9.31 0.37 -11.06
CA VAL A 548 8.41 -0.62 -11.65
C VAL A 548 8.17 -0.28 -13.11
N ALA A 549 8.43 -1.23 -14.01
CA ALA A 549 8.22 -1.03 -15.43
C ALA A 549 6.74 -0.76 -15.72
N PHE A 550 6.47 0.39 -16.31
CA PHE A 550 5.16 0.75 -16.83
C PHE A 550 5.32 0.98 -18.32
N ASP A 551 4.91 -0.01 -19.09
CA ASP A 551 4.92 0.12 -20.55
C ASP A 551 3.75 1.01 -20.99
N GLN A 552 4.05 2.24 -21.32
CA GLN A 552 3.06 3.17 -21.83
C GLN A 552 2.78 3.01 -23.33
N GLY A 553 3.43 2.03 -24.00
CA GLY A 553 3.19 1.67 -25.42
C GLY A 553 3.58 2.74 -26.41
#